data_3384e801dc984079dd337967e43822fa
#
_entry.id   3384e801dc984079dd337967e43822fa
#
_cell.length_a   1.000
_cell.length_b   1.000
_cell.length_c   1.000
_cell.angle_alpha   90.00
_cell.angle_beta   90.00
_cell.angle_gamma   90.00
#
_symmetry.space_group_name_H-M   'P 1'
#
loop_
_entity.id
_entity.type
_entity.pdbx_description
1 polymer ?
#
loop_
_entity_poly.entity_id
_entity_poly.type
_entity_poly.pdbx_seq_one_letter_code
_entity_poly.pdbx_strand_id
1 'polypeptide(L)'
;MIKTLNDLVDYYRTTPQFLSLRMRTQKDYDYCIKRIVEAFFSPKVTMGSTILGKIGVSECKIAYQSWLNAGVRQANMTSTVASILFNLAVELELMPNNPMRFVKKMQTKPRKVMWTGDQVSSFLDTAYSEYKWRSIGLIVHMAYTFAQRIGDMRTLEWSNINFEERRLDLEQSKKRAEVHLPITENIYKMLKQQHKDFGFQKYVAPHPLPRNGGYVVYTDVEISRVVNRIKEEANIPKELTAMDMRRTAITEMVEAGVDTTQIMAVSGHSSPNSMRPYIRHTNKSAASALERREANNGKQTY
;
A
#
# COMPACT_ATOMS: atom_id res chain seq x y z
N MET A 1 0.04 -12.01 -37.07
CA MET A 1 1.53 -11.91 -37.01
C MET A 1 1.88 -10.63 -36.24
N ILE A 2 2.61 -10.72 -35.12
CA ILE A 2 2.98 -9.56 -34.31
C ILE A 2 4.11 -8.81 -34.97
N LYS A 3 3.88 -7.56 -35.36
CA LYS A 3 4.87 -6.69 -36.02
C LYS A 3 5.13 -5.40 -35.25
N THR A 4 4.07 -4.77 -34.74
CA THR A 4 4.11 -3.49 -34.02
C THR A 4 3.98 -3.69 -32.52
N LEU A 5 4.23 -2.62 -31.75
CA LEU A 5 3.98 -2.67 -30.31
C LEU A 5 2.49 -2.79 -29.98
N ASN A 6 1.60 -2.23 -30.82
CA ASN A 6 0.15 -2.46 -30.64
C ASN A 6 -0.20 -3.95 -30.77
N ASP A 7 0.31 -4.63 -31.79
CA ASP A 7 0.08 -6.08 -31.95
C ASP A 7 0.58 -6.88 -30.73
N LEU A 8 1.75 -6.50 -30.18
CA LEU A 8 2.30 -7.12 -28.98
C LEU A 8 1.42 -6.88 -27.74
N VAL A 9 0.90 -5.67 -27.58
CA VAL A 9 -0.01 -5.33 -26.47
C VAL A 9 -1.29 -6.15 -26.56
N ASP A 10 -1.89 -6.27 -27.74
CA ASP A 10 -3.11 -7.06 -27.95
C ASP A 10 -2.85 -8.54 -27.62
N TYR A 11 -1.71 -9.07 -28.06
CA TYR A 11 -1.28 -10.43 -27.68
C TYR A 11 -1.05 -10.55 -26.16
N TYR A 12 -0.33 -9.60 -25.53
CA TYR A 12 -0.07 -9.63 -24.09
C TYR A 12 -1.35 -9.74 -23.25
N ARG A 13 -2.41 -9.01 -23.64
CA ARG A 13 -3.71 -9.06 -22.97
C ARG A 13 -4.39 -10.42 -23.01
N THR A 14 -4.04 -11.28 -23.96
CA THR A 14 -4.55 -12.66 -24.04
C THR A 14 -3.70 -13.68 -23.29
N THR A 15 -2.53 -13.28 -22.80
CA THR A 15 -1.61 -14.21 -22.11
C THR A 15 -2.11 -14.58 -20.72
N PRO A 16 -1.84 -15.81 -20.24
CA PRO A 16 -2.11 -16.19 -18.84
C PRO A 16 -1.43 -15.26 -17.83
N GLN A 17 -0.27 -14.70 -18.17
CA GLN A 17 0.45 -13.74 -17.34
C GLN A 17 -0.38 -12.48 -17.06
N PHE A 18 -1.06 -11.93 -18.05
CA PHE A 18 -1.93 -10.76 -17.86
C PHE A 18 -3.26 -11.15 -17.22
N LEU A 19 -3.89 -12.22 -17.68
CA LEU A 19 -5.23 -12.66 -17.23
C LEU A 19 -5.24 -13.11 -15.76
N SER A 20 -4.12 -13.63 -15.24
CA SER A 20 -3.99 -14.02 -13.83
C SER A 20 -3.78 -12.82 -12.88
N LEU A 21 -3.53 -11.62 -13.41
CA LEU A 21 -3.41 -10.43 -12.59
C LEU A 21 -4.75 -10.07 -11.93
N ARG A 22 -4.69 -9.52 -10.72
CA ARG A 22 -5.89 -8.96 -10.08
C ARG A 22 -6.47 -7.83 -10.93
N MET A 23 -7.79 -7.71 -11.01
CA MET A 23 -8.49 -6.68 -11.79
C MET A 23 -7.94 -5.26 -11.58
N ARG A 24 -7.54 -4.91 -10.35
CA ARG A 24 -6.92 -3.61 -10.06
C ARG A 24 -5.59 -3.46 -10.78
N THR A 25 -4.75 -4.51 -10.76
CA THR A 25 -3.44 -4.50 -11.44
C THR A 25 -3.62 -4.45 -12.96
N GLN A 26 -4.59 -5.15 -13.51
CA GLN A 26 -4.92 -5.07 -14.95
C GLN A 26 -5.27 -3.64 -15.36
N LYS A 27 -6.16 -2.96 -14.60
CA LYS A 27 -6.51 -1.55 -14.84
C LYS A 27 -5.30 -0.61 -14.75
N ASP A 28 -4.44 -0.81 -13.76
CA ASP A 28 -3.23 -0.01 -13.60
C ASP A 28 -2.23 -0.26 -14.75
N TYR A 29 -2.14 -1.50 -15.24
CA TYR A 29 -1.32 -1.86 -16.41
C TYR A 29 -1.92 -1.30 -17.69
N ASP A 30 -3.22 -1.38 -17.91
CA ASP A 30 -3.87 -0.79 -19.09
C ASP A 30 -3.68 0.72 -19.14
N TYR A 31 -3.74 1.40 -18.00
CA TYR A 31 -3.41 2.82 -17.93
C TYR A 31 -1.95 3.10 -18.35
N CYS A 32 -1.01 2.27 -17.89
CA CYS A 32 0.40 2.38 -18.31
C CYS A 32 0.58 2.04 -19.78
N ILE A 33 -0.07 0.98 -20.28
CA ILE A 33 -0.03 0.55 -21.68
C ILE A 33 -0.52 1.67 -22.61
N LYS A 34 -1.64 2.30 -22.26
CA LYS A 34 -2.13 3.46 -23.01
C LYS A 34 -1.04 4.54 -23.17
N ARG A 35 -0.36 4.90 -22.09
CA ARG A 35 0.72 5.88 -22.11
C ARG A 35 1.95 5.41 -22.90
N ILE A 36 2.22 4.10 -22.93
CA ILE A 36 3.31 3.52 -23.70
C ILE A 36 3.02 3.63 -25.19
N VAL A 37 1.84 3.20 -25.63
CA VAL A 37 1.48 3.19 -27.06
C VAL A 37 1.27 4.60 -27.60
N GLU A 38 0.82 5.54 -26.80
CA GLU A 38 0.62 6.95 -27.15
C GLU A 38 1.89 7.80 -27.09
N ALA A 39 3.03 7.28 -26.59
CA ALA A 39 4.28 8.03 -26.56
C ALA A 39 4.78 8.33 -27.99
N PHE A 40 5.11 9.59 -28.25
CA PHE A 40 5.59 10.03 -29.56
C PHE A 40 7.13 10.09 -29.59
N PHE A 41 7.73 9.63 -30.72
CA PHE A 41 9.15 9.88 -31.03
C PHE A 41 9.30 11.02 -32.04
N SER A 42 8.28 11.21 -32.85
CA SER A 42 8.19 12.29 -33.83
C SER A 42 6.73 12.74 -33.94
N PRO A 43 6.44 13.91 -34.56
CA PRO A 43 5.09 14.47 -34.62
C PRO A 43 4.00 13.56 -35.22
N LYS A 44 4.40 12.49 -35.91
CA LYS A 44 3.46 11.60 -36.65
C LYS A 44 3.60 10.11 -36.27
N VAL A 45 4.55 9.75 -35.41
CA VAL A 45 4.85 8.34 -35.11
C VAL A 45 4.77 8.08 -33.62
N THR A 46 3.84 7.22 -33.24
CA THR A 46 3.69 6.75 -31.85
C THR A 46 4.47 5.46 -31.61
N MET A 47 4.82 5.19 -30.36
CA MET A 47 5.47 3.93 -29.98
C MET A 47 4.61 2.73 -30.36
N GLY A 48 3.29 2.82 -30.17
CA GLY A 48 2.34 1.77 -30.49
C GLY A 48 2.34 1.36 -31.96
N SER A 49 2.44 2.32 -32.90
CA SER A 49 2.46 2.07 -34.35
C SER A 49 3.83 1.66 -34.88
N THR A 50 4.86 1.69 -34.05
CA THR A 50 6.24 1.39 -34.44
C THR A 50 6.50 -0.11 -34.50
N ILE A 51 7.22 -0.57 -35.54
CA ILE A 51 7.70 -1.95 -35.65
C ILE A 51 8.67 -2.24 -34.51
N LEU A 52 8.48 -3.37 -33.80
CA LEU A 52 9.23 -3.74 -32.60
C LEU A 52 10.75 -3.63 -32.80
N GLY A 53 11.30 -4.15 -33.88
CA GLY A 53 12.73 -4.08 -34.17
C GLY A 53 13.31 -2.67 -34.40
N LYS A 54 12.44 -1.66 -34.53
CA LYS A 54 12.84 -0.24 -34.65
C LYS A 54 12.77 0.52 -33.31
N ILE A 55 12.29 -0.10 -32.26
CA ILE A 55 12.22 0.51 -30.91
C ILE A 55 13.53 0.21 -30.17
N GLY A 56 14.41 1.19 -30.16
CA GLY A 56 15.70 1.11 -29.49
C GLY A 56 15.73 1.85 -28.14
N VAL A 57 16.92 1.95 -27.59
CA VAL A 57 17.16 2.64 -26.30
C VAL A 57 16.85 4.14 -26.39
N SER A 58 17.11 4.76 -27.53
CA SER A 58 16.85 6.19 -27.79
C SER A 58 15.37 6.49 -27.64
N GLU A 59 14.52 5.72 -28.34
CA GLU A 59 13.07 5.85 -28.34
C GLU A 59 12.51 5.63 -26.93
N CYS A 60 13.02 4.62 -26.23
CA CYS A 60 12.62 4.35 -24.83
C CYS A 60 13.01 5.49 -23.86
N LYS A 61 14.15 6.14 -24.07
CA LYS A 61 14.54 7.32 -23.27
C LYS A 61 13.64 8.51 -23.53
N ILE A 62 13.31 8.79 -24.80
CA ILE A 62 12.37 9.86 -25.18
C ILE A 62 10.99 9.60 -24.58
N ALA A 63 10.47 8.38 -24.70
CA ALA A 63 9.20 7.99 -24.09
C ALA A 63 9.20 8.15 -22.57
N TYR A 64 10.26 7.72 -21.90
CA TYR A 64 10.38 7.88 -20.45
C TYR A 64 10.35 9.36 -20.03
N GLN A 65 11.04 10.25 -20.76
CA GLN A 65 10.98 11.68 -20.50
C GLN A 65 9.56 12.23 -20.63
N SER A 66 8.81 11.81 -21.64
CA SER A 66 7.41 12.22 -21.78
C SER A 66 6.51 11.74 -20.65
N TRP A 67 6.77 10.54 -20.11
CA TRP A 67 6.01 9.99 -18.97
C TRP A 67 6.26 10.74 -17.67
N LEU A 68 7.41 11.41 -17.51
CA LEU A 68 7.71 12.22 -16.32
C LEU A 68 6.74 13.39 -16.13
N ASN A 69 6.06 13.86 -17.17
CA ASN A 69 5.00 14.87 -17.06
C ASN A 69 3.84 14.46 -16.14
N ALA A 70 3.62 13.13 -15.93
CA ALA A 70 2.65 12.61 -14.98
C ALA A 70 3.25 12.31 -13.59
N GLY A 71 4.47 12.73 -13.37
CA GLY A 71 5.22 12.51 -12.14
C GLY A 71 6.09 11.25 -12.14
N VAL A 72 7.17 11.30 -11.35
CA VAL A 72 8.23 10.26 -11.32
C VAL A 72 7.68 8.87 -11.00
N ARG A 73 6.76 8.76 -10.04
CA ARG A 73 6.18 7.46 -9.65
C ARG A 73 5.42 6.81 -10.82
N GLN A 74 4.62 7.59 -11.53
CA GLN A 74 3.86 7.12 -12.68
C GLN A 74 4.78 6.74 -13.85
N ALA A 75 5.79 7.56 -14.14
CA ALA A 75 6.79 7.25 -15.16
C ALA A 75 7.54 5.95 -14.86
N ASN A 76 7.94 5.75 -13.61
CA ASN A 76 8.62 4.52 -13.18
C ASN A 76 7.73 3.28 -13.32
N MET A 77 6.43 3.40 -13.00
CA MET A 77 5.47 2.31 -13.18
C MET A 77 5.26 2.01 -14.67
N THR A 78 5.05 3.03 -15.48
CA THR A 78 4.93 2.90 -16.95
C THR A 78 6.18 2.23 -17.55
N SER A 79 7.38 2.64 -17.12
CA SER A 79 8.66 2.02 -17.50
C SER A 79 8.74 0.54 -17.09
N THR A 80 8.17 0.17 -15.95
CA THR A 80 8.13 -1.24 -15.52
C THR A 80 7.21 -2.06 -16.42
N VAL A 81 6.03 -1.55 -16.75
CA VAL A 81 5.08 -2.23 -17.66
C VAL A 81 5.68 -2.32 -19.07
N ALA A 82 6.33 -1.26 -19.58
CA ALA A 82 7.05 -1.30 -20.86
C ALA A 82 8.13 -2.38 -20.88
N SER A 83 8.87 -2.52 -19.76
CA SER A 83 9.90 -3.56 -19.64
C SER A 83 9.29 -4.98 -19.65
N ILE A 84 8.09 -5.18 -19.10
CA ILE A 84 7.36 -6.45 -19.18
C ILE A 84 7.01 -6.76 -20.64
N LEU A 85 6.47 -5.81 -21.38
CA LEU A 85 6.13 -5.96 -22.80
C LEU A 85 7.36 -6.29 -23.65
N PHE A 86 8.47 -5.57 -23.46
CA PHE A 86 9.69 -5.84 -24.23
C PHE A 86 10.38 -7.14 -23.81
N ASN A 87 10.26 -7.61 -22.58
CA ASN A 87 10.70 -8.95 -22.21
C ASN A 87 9.88 -10.01 -22.96
N LEU A 88 8.56 -9.85 -23.05
CA LEU A 88 7.71 -10.74 -23.84
C LEU A 88 8.11 -10.71 -25.34
N ALA A 89 8.45 -9.53 -25.89
CA ALA A 89 8.94 -9.45 -27.27
C ALA A 89 10.26 -10.22 -27.48
N VAL A 90 11.15 -10.21 -26.48
CA VAL A 90 12.39 -11.01 -26.50
C VAL A 90 12.09 -12.51 -26.38
N GLU A 91 11.19 -12.91 -25.48
CA GLU A 91 10.75 -14.29 -25.32
C GLU A 91 10.11 -14.88 -26.59
N LEU A 92 9.44 -14.01 -27.37
CA LEU A 92 8.85 -14.36 -28.67
C LEU A 92 9.82 -14.21 -29.85
N GLU A 93 11.09 -13.96 -29.59
CA GLU A 93 12.15 -13.74 -30.61
C GLU A 93 11.88 -12.57 -31.58
N LEU A 94 10.99 -11.63 -31.20
CA LEU A 94 10.64 -10.45 -32.00
C LEU A 94 11.64 -9.30 -31.84
N MET A 95 12.45 -9.34 -30.78
CA MET A 95 13.50 -8.38 -30.46
C MET A 95 14.72 -9.09 -29.87
N PRO A 96 15.95 -8.64 -30.18
CA PRO A 96 17.18 -9.26 -29.66
C PRO A 96 17.40 -8.96 -28.17
N ASN A 97 16.91 -7.86 -27.68
CA ASN A 97 17.05 -7.44 -26.27
C ASN A 97 15.95 -6.46 -25.86
N ASN A 98 15.81 -6.26 -24.55
CA ASN A 98 14.85 -5.30 -23.99
C ASN A 98 15.53 -3.92 -23.82
N PRO A 99 15.15 -2.89 -24.62
CA PRO A 99 15.79 -1.58 -24.57
C PRO A 99 15.51 -0.81 -23.28
N MET A 100 14.42 -1.12 -22.54
CA MET A 100 14.11 -0.50 -21.26
C MET A 100 15.13 -0.78 -20.16
N ARG A 101 15.94 -1.84 -20.29
CA ARG A 101 17.03 -2.14 -19.33
C ARG A 101 18.06 -1.01 -19.25
N PHE A 102 18.23 -0.25 -20.29
CA PHE A 102 19.18 0.86 -20.39
C PHE A 102 18.59 2.23 -20.04
N VAL A 103 17.31 2.28 -19.68
CA VAL A 103 16.65 3.51 -19.24
C VAL A 103 16.79 3.65 -17.72
N LYS A 104 17.58 4.66 -17.31
CA LYS A 104 17.73 4.98 -15.87
C LYS A 104 16.45 5.63 -15.36
N LYS A 105 15.82 4.97 -14.39
CA LYS A 105 14.63 5.51 -13.69
C LYS A 105 15.06 6.57 -12.67
N MET A 106 14.28 7.64 -12.57
CA MET A 106 14.46 8.64 -11.51
C MET A 106 14.12 8.01 -10.14
N GLN A 107 14.94 8.30 -9.15
CA GLN A 107 14.69 7.85 -7.79
C GLN A 107 13.56 8.65 -7.14
N THR A 108 12.68 7.96 -6.46
CA THR A 108 11.67 8.58 -5.60
C THR A 108 12.15 8.57 -4.15
N LYS A 109 12.10 9.72 -3.48
CA LYS A 109 12.40 9.76 -2.05
C LYS A 109 11.31 8.98 -1.28
N PRO A 110 11.67 8.08 -0.36
CA PRO A 110 10.70 7.42 0.50
C PRO A 110 9.93 8.44 1.32
N ARG A 111 8.61 8.25 1.44
CA ARG A 111 7.79 9.05 2.33
C ARG A 111 8.21 8.77 3.79
N LYS A 112 8.54 9.81 4.56
CA LYS A 112 9.03 9.68 5.95
C LYS A 112 8.04 10.23 6.98
N VAL A 113 6.83 10.57 6.55
CA VAL A 113 5.81 11.20 7.39
C VAL A 113 5.21 10.16 8.34
N MET A 114 4.99 10.57 9.59
CA MET A 114 4.37 9.77 10.65
C MET A 114 3.39 10.64 11.44
N TRP A 115 2.39 10.00 12.00
CA TRP A 115 1.50 10.62 12.97
C TRP A 115 2.16 10.65 14.35
N THR A 116 1.84 11.66 15.15
CA THR A 116 2.13 11.63 16.59
C THR A 116 0.98 10.96 17.35
N GLY A 117 1.25 10.49 18.57
CA GLY A 117 0.20 9.90 19.44
C GLY A 117 -0.98 10.86 19.65
N ASP A 118 -0.70 12.14 19.89
CA ASP A 118 -1.74 13.17 20.06
C ASP A 118 -2.59 13.36 18.79
N GLN A 119 -1.96 13.32 17.61
CA GLN A 119 -2.68 13.41 16.34
C GLN A 119 -3.58 12.19 16.11
N VAL A 120 -3.10 10.98 16.47
CA VAL A 120 -3.90 9.76 16.40
C VAL A 120 -5.10 9.87 17.36
N SER A 121 -4.88 10.27 18.61
CA SER A 121 -5.96 10.46 19.61
C SER A 121 -6.98 11.48 19.13
N SER A 122 -6.54 12.68 18.72
CA SER A 122 -7.41 13.74 18.22
C SER A 122 -8.24 13.28 17.00
N PHE A 123 -7.62 12.54 16.08
CA PHE A 123 -8.34 11.97 14.94
C PHE A 123 -9.43 10.98 15.37
N LEU A 124 -9.11 10.08 16.30
CA LEU A 124 -10.04 9.05 16.76
C LEU A 124 -11.19 9.66 17.56
N ASP A 125 -10.90 10.62 18.45
CA ASP A 125 -11.92 11.32 19.22
C ASP A 125 -12.90 12.04 18.28
N THR A 126 -12.40 12.77 17.29
CA THR A 126 -13.23 13.42 16.26
C THR A 126 -14.02 12.41 15.43
N ALA A 127 -13.40 11.30 15.01
CA ALA A 127 -14.06 10.29 14.21
C ALA A 127 -15.17 9.56 14.97
N TYR A 128 -14.99 9.34 16.27
CA TYR A 128 -15.98 8.64 17.12
C TYR A 128 -17.06 9.55 17.67
N SER A 129 -16.88 10.86 17.69
CA SER A 129 -17.93 11.81 18.08
C SER A 129 -19.11 11.84 17.09
N GLU A 130 -18.89 11.41 15.85
CA GLU A 130 -19.90 11.45 14.79
C GLU A 130 -20.20 10.05 14.25
N TYR A 131 -21.46 9.63 14.32
CA TYR A 131 -21.92 8.33 13.81
C TYR A 131 -21.50 8.08 12.35
N LYS A 132 -21.61 9.11 11.50
CA LYS A 132 -21.24 9.03 10.07
C LYS A 132 -19.77 8.72 9.80
N TRP A 133 -18.87 8.97 10.77
CA TRP A 133 -17.43 8.75 10.66
C TRP A 133 -16.94 7.54 11.44
N ARG A 134 -17.76 6.98 12.32
CA ARG A 134 -17.37 5.90 13.24
C ARG A 134 -16.73 4.70 12.54
N SER A 135 -17.30 4.23 11.42
CA SER A 135 -16.71 3.12 10.65
C SER A 135 -15.33 3.47 10.09
N ILE A 136 -15.12 4.70 9.62
CA ILE A 136 -13.79 5.15 9.17
C ILE A 136 -12.84 5.29 10.35
N GLY A 137 -13.28 5.82 11.48
CA GLY A 137 -12.51 5.86 12.73
C GLY A 137 -12.05 4.45 13.12
N LEU A 138 -12.95 3.47 13.08
CA LEU A 138 -12.62 2.08 13.41
C LEU A 138 -11.62 1.46 12.42
N ILE A 139 -11.76 1.69 11.10
CA ILE A 139 -10.78 1.24 10.10
C ILE A 139 -9.39 1.79 10.40
N VAL A 140 -9.29 3.10 10.68
CA VAL A 140 -8.01 3.76 10.96
C VAL A 140 -7.43 3.30 12.30
N HIS A 141 -8.28 3.17 13.33
CA HIS A 141 -7.89 2.67 14.63
C HIS A 141 -7.32 1.25 14.56
N MET A 142 -8.02 0.32 13.88
CA MET A 142 -7.52 -1.04 13.67
C MET A 142 -6.22 -1.06 12.85
N ALA A 143 -6.10 -0.23 11.82
CA ALA A 143 -4.89 -0.14 11.02
C ALA A 143 -3.68 0.33 11.83
N TYR A 144 -3.89 1.24 12.76
CA TYR A 144 -2.86 1.71 13.71
C TYR A 144 -2.55 0.64 14.76
N THR A 145 -3.54 0.18 15.51
CA THR A 145 -3.32 -0.76 16.63
C THR A 145 -2.71 -2.08 16.17
N PHE A 146 -3.20 -2.62 15.07
CA PHE A 146 -2.73 -3.90 14.53
C PHE A 146 -1.60 -3.76 13.51
N ALA A 147 -1.12 -2.55 13.28
CA ALA A 147 -0.11 -2.26 12.25
C ALA A 147 -0.47 -2.84 10.87
N GLN A 148 -1.77 -2.87 10.51
CA GLN A 148 -2.27 -3.45 9.27
C GLN A 148 -2.50 -2.41 8.18
N ARG A 149 -2.68 -2.87 6.93
CA ARG A 149 -3.02 -1.98 5.82
C ARG A 149 -4.47 -1.52 5.91
N ILE A 150 -4.72 -0.27 5.59
CA ILE A 150 -6.10 0.28 5.52
C ILE A 150 -7.00 -0.58 4.62
N GLY A 151 -6.45 -1.08 3.49
CA GLY A 151 -7.20 -1.94 2.56
C GLY A 151 -7.66 -3.25 3.19
N ASP A 152 -6.87 -3.85 4.08
CA ASP A 152 -7.22 -5.07 4.78
C ASP A 152 -8.28 -4.79 5.87
N MET A 153 -8.11 -3.69 6.62
CA MET A 153 -9.05 -3.31 7.69
C MET A 153 -10.43 -2.88 7.16
N ARG A 154 -10.49 -2.22 6.00
CA ARG A 154 -11.77 -1.81 5.41
C ARG A 154 -12.63 -2.95 4.88
N THR A 155 -12.00 -4.07 4.51
CA THR A 155 -12.68 -5.26 4.01
C THR A 155 -12.87 -6.35 5.05
N LEU A 156 -12.53 -6.05 6.31
CA LEU A 156 -12.61 -7.00 7.41
C LEU A 156 -14.07 -7.44 7.63
N GLU A 157 -14.26 -8.73 7.81
CA GLU A 157 -15.55 -9.36 8.05
C GLU A 157 -15.69 -9.78 9.50
N TRP A 158 -16.92 -9.93 10.00
CA TRP A 158 -17.16 -10.41 11.35
C TRP A 158 -16.61 -11.82 11.58
N SER A 159 -16.55 -12.65 10.55
CA SER A 159 -15.92 -13.97 10.59
C SER A 159 -14.42 -13.95 10.93
N ASN A 160 -13.75 -12.80 10.77
CA ASN A 160 -12.36 -12.62 11.17
C ASN A 160 -12.20 -12.30 12.68
N ILE A 161 -13.29 -12.04 13.40
CA ILE A 161 -13.26 -11.62 14.80
C ILE A 161 -13.74 -12.76 15.70
N ASN A 162 -12.84 -13.30 16.49
CA ASN A 162 -13.20 -14.19 17.59
C ASN A 162 -13.35 -13.36 18.88
N PHE A 163 -14.60 -13.10 19.28
CA PHE A 163 -14.91 -12.32 20.48
C PHE A 163 -14.61 -13.07 21.78
N GLU A 164 -14.67 -14.39 21.78
CA GLU A 164 -14.42 -15.22 22.98
C GLU A 164 -12.92 -15.25 23.30
N GLU A 165 -12.09 -15.52 22.29
CA GLU A 165 -10.64 -15.53 22.43
C GLU A 165 -10.01 -14.13 22.32
N ARG A 166 -10.82 -13.10 22.05
CA ARG A 166 -10.34 -11.73 21.76
C ARG A 166 -9.22 -11.72 20.73
N ARG A 167 -9.46 -12.37 19.59
CA ARG A 167 -8.48 -12.52 18.52
C ARG A 167 -9.06 -12.07 17.18
N LEU A 168 -8.21 -11.43 16.41
CA LEU A 168 -8.44 -11.12 14.99
C LEU A 168 -7.60 -12.10 14.16
N ASP A 169 -8.24 -12.85 13.28
CA ASP A 169 -7.61 -13.76 12.33
C ASP A 169 -7.71 -13.17 10.91
N LEU A 170 -6.57 -12.89 10.28
CA LEU A 170 -6.53 -12.17 9.01
C LEU A 170 -5.52 -12.78 8.04
N GLU A 171 -5.96 -13.13 6.83
CA GLU A 171 -5.09 -13.30 5.67
C GLU A 171 -4.92 -11.96 4.95
N GLN A 172 -3.69 -11.41 4.93
CA GLN A 172 -3.39 -10.13 4.30
C GLN A 172 -3.60 -10.18 2.78
N SER A 173 -4.36 -9.24 2.22
CA SER A 173 -4.74 -9.22 0.80
C SER A 173 -3.56 -9.16 -0.18
N LYS A 174 -2.44 -8.53 0.19
CA LYS A 174 -1.31 -8.30 -0.73
C LYS A 174 -0.30 -9.44 -0.78
N LYS A 175 0.04 -10.03 0.37
CA LYS A 175 1.10 -11.05 0.48
C LYS A 175 0.59 -12.40 0.97
N ARG A 176 -0.71 -12.52 1.23
CA ARG A 176 -1.36 -13.70 1.80
C ARG A 176 -0.69 -14.20 3.10
N ALA A 177 -0.08 -13.27 3.85
CA ALA A 177 0.44 -13.60 5.17
C ALA A 177 -0.74 -13.72 6.13
N GLU A 178 -0.79 -14.82 6.85
CA GLU A 178 -1.74 -15.04 7.94
C GLU A 178 -1.19 -14.38 9.21
N VAL A 179 -2.05 -13.66 9.91
CA VAL A 179 -1.73 -13.04 11.21
C VAL A 179 -2.87 -13.28 12.19
N HIS A 180 -2.50 -13.60 13.42
CA HIS A 180 -3.40 -13.82 14.54
C HIS A 180 -3.09 -12.79 15.60
N LEU A 181 -3.98 -11.80 15.77
CA LEU A 181 -3.70 -10.60 16.54
C LEU A 181 -4.60 -10.53 17.78
N PRO A 182 -4.04 -10.35 18.99
CA PRO A 182 -4.84 -10.14 20.16
C PRO A 182 -5.58 -8.80 20.08
N ILE A 183 -6.86 -8.80 20.41
CA ILE A 183 -7.70 -7.60 20.42
C ILE A 183 -7.53 -6.92 21.78
N THR A 184 -6.95 -5.72 21.77
CA THR A 184 -6.78 -4.89 22.97
C THR A 184 -8.13 -4.40 23.49
N GLU A 185 -8.21 -4.04 24.78
CA GLU A 185 -9.46 -3.63 25.45
C GLU A 185 -10.16 -2.47 24.72
N ASN A 186 -9.40 -1.48 24.27
CA ASN A 186 -9.96 -0.32 23.58
C ASN A 186 -10.63 -0.71 22.24
N ILE A 187 -9.94 -1.51 21.42
CA ILE A 187 -10.51 -2.03 20.17
C ILE A 187 -11.69 -2.96 20.44
N TYR A 188 -11.61 -3.80 21.47
CA TYR A 188 -12.68 -4.73 21.84
C TYR A 188 -13.99 -4.00 22.13
N LYS A 189 -13.95 -2.93 22.94
CA LYS A 189 -15.11 -2.09 23.24
C LYS A 189 -15.71 -1.49 21.95
N MET A 190 -14.88 -0.98 21.07
CA MET A 190 -15.32 -0.41 19.80
C MET A 190 -15.93 -1.47 18.87
N LEU A 191 -15.32 -2.66 18.78
CA LEU A 191 -15.85 -3.77 17.99
C LEU A 191 -17.20 -4.27 18.55
N LYS A 192 -17.35 -4.37 19.87
CA LYS A 192 -18.64 -4.74 20.51
C LYS A 192 -19.74 -3.72 20.18
N GLN A 193 -19.46 -2.43 20.29
CA GLN A 193 -20.41 -1.39 19.91
C GLN A 193 -20.75 -1.46 18.42
N GLN A 194 -19.76 -1.63 17.57
CA GLN A 194 -19.94 -1.74 16.13
C GLN A 194 -20.72 -3.00 15.75
N HIS A 195 -20.48 -4.13 16.43
CA HIS A 195 -21.21 -5.38 16.21
C HIS A 195 -22.67 -5.25 16.63
N LYS A 196 -22.98 -4.53 17.68
CA LYS A 196 -24.36 -4.25 18.11
C LYS A 196 -25.15 -3.55 17.01
N ASP A 197 -24.51 -2.63 16.28
CA ASP A 197 -25.17 -1.82 15.24
C ASP A 197 -25.11 -2.47 13.85
N PHE A 198 -24.08 -3.27 13.54
CA PHE A 198 -23.80 -3.82 12.21
C PHE A 198 -23.54 -5.33 12.19
N GLY A 199 -23.73 -6.05 13.28
CA GLY A 199 -23.48 -7.50 13.33
C GLY A 199 -24.41 -8.35 12.45
N PHE A 200 -25.53 -7.78 12.00
CA PHE A 200 -26.49 -8.45 11.13
C PHE A 200 -26.06 -8.53 9.66
N GLN A 201 -24.96 -7.86 9.30
CA GLN A 201 -24.39 -7.87 7.95
C GLN A 201 -22.90 -8.29 8.01
N LYS A 202 -22.28 -8.50 6.87
CA LYS A 202 -21.00 -9.17 6.72
C LYS A 202 -19.79 -8.40 7.27
N TYR A 203 -19.72 -7.08 7.04
CA TYR A 203 -18.49 -6.28 7.22
C TYR A 203 -18.42 -5.62 8.60
N VAL A 204 -17.19 -5.55 9.16
CA VAL A 204 -16.94 -4.90 10.46
C VAL A 204 -17.17 -3.39 10.40
N ALA A 205 -16.74 -2.75 9.32
CA ALA A 205 -16.82 -1.28 9.19
C ALA A 205 -17.42 -0.87 7.84
N PRO A 206 -18.73 -1.13 7.60
CA PRO A 206 -19.40 -0.76 6.37
C PRO A 206 -19.75 0.73 6.32
N HIS A 207 -20.29 1.18 5.18
CA HIS A 207 -21.01 2.44 5.13
C HIS A 207 -22.13 2.48 6.17
N PRO A 208 -22.40 3.64 6.80
CA PRO A 208 -23.40 3.74 7.86
C PRO A 208 -24.83 3.54 7.34
N LEU A 209 -25.05 3.74 6.06
CA LEU A 209 -26.33 3.53 5.37
C LEU A 209 -26.17 2.52 4.24
N PRO A 210 -27.16 1.65 3.99
CA PRO A 210 -27.12 0.70 2.90
C PRO A 210 -27.10 1.41 1.54
N ARG A 211 -26.44 0.80 0.55
CA ARG A 211 -26.37 1.27 -0.84
C ARG A 211 -26.71 0.11 -1.77
N ASN A 212 -27.48 0.37 -2.82
CA ASN A 212 -27.88 -0.65 -3.80
C ASN A 212 -28.44 -1.94 -3.15
N GLY A 213 -29.26 -1.77 -2.11
CA GLY A 213 -29.92 -2.89 -1.42
C GLY A 213 -29.07 -3.62 -0.36
N GLY A 214 -27.85 -3.15 -0.03
CA GLY A 214 -27.01 -3.78 0.97
C GLY A 214 -25.96 -2.87 1.61
N TYR A 215 -25.29 -3.40 2.62
CA TYR A 215 -24.15 -2.73 3.24
C TYR A 215 -22.87 -3.02 2.46
N VAL A 216 -22.12 -1.98 2.11
CA VAL A 216 -20.93 -2.07 1.29
C VAL A 216 -19.71 -1.48 2.02
N VAL A 217 -18.53 -1.93 1.66
CA VAL A 217 -17.27 -1.37 2.15
C VAL A 217 -16.95 -0.05 1.46
N TYR A 218 -16.20 0.81 2.13
CA TYR A 218 -15.69 2.04 1.55
C TYR A 218 -14.67 1.76 0.44
N THR A 219 -14.66 2.56 -0.61
CA THR A 219 -13.55 2.60 -1.58
C THR A 219 -12.35 3.36 -1.02
N ASP A 220 -11.16 3.16 -1.60
CA ASP A 220 -9.94 3.89 -1.19
C ASP A 220 -10.12 5.42 -1.33
N VAL A 221 -10.88 5.87 -2.35
CA VAL A 221 -11.17 7.28 -2.60
C VAL A 221 -12.09 7.85 -1.51
N GLU A 222 -13.12 7.10 -1.13
CA GLU A 222 -14.04 7.51 -0.06
C GLU A 222 -13.34 7.58 1.29
N ILE A 223 -12.50 6.58 1.63
CA ILE A 223 -11.68 6.64 2.86
C ILE A 223 -10.83 7.89 2.86
N SER A 224 -10.08 8.15 1.78
CA SER A 224 -9.22 9.33 1.71
C SER A 224 -10.00 10.64 1.87
N ARG A 225 -11.19 10.73 1.27
CA ARG A 225 -12.07 11.90 1.37
C ARG A 225 -12.57 12.11 2.79
N VAL A 226 -13.06 11.05 3.44
CA VAL A 226 -13.60 11.15 4.81
C VAL A 226 -12.48 11.41 5.82
N VAL A 227 -11.34 10.71 5.70
CA VAL A 227 -10.15 10.95 6.54
C VAL A 227 -9.69 12.41 6.44
N ASN A 228 -9.69 13.00 5.24
CA ASN A 228 -9.33 14.43 5.08
C ASN A 228 -10.31 15.36 5.80
N ARG A 229 -11.61 15.08 5.76
CA ARG A 229 -12.61 15.87 6.51
C ARG A 229 -12.42 15.75 8.02
N ILE A 230 -12.20 14.53 8.54
CA ILE A 230 -11.94 14.33 9.97
C ILE A 230 -10.66 15.06 10.39
N LYS A 231 -9.59 15.01 9.57
CA LYS A 231 -8.35 15.75 9.85
C LYS A 231 -8.55 17.27 9.86
N GLU A 232 -9.35 17.80 8.95
CA GLU A 232 -9.68 19.23 8.91
C GLU A 232 -10.40 19.63 10.21
N GLU A 233 -11.38 18.85 10.65
CA GLU A 233 -12.10 19.09 11.91
C GLU A 233 -11.19 18.97 13.15
N ALA A 234 -10.28 18.00 13.12
CA ALA A 234 -9.31 17.74 14.20
C ALA A 234 -8.05 18.63 14.13
N ASN A 235 -7.96 19.59 13.21
CA ASN A 235 -6.78 20.44 12.97
C ASN A 235 -5.48 19.65 12.75
N ILE A 236 -5.55 18.52 12.03
CA ILE A 236 -4.42 17.65 11.72
C ILE A 236 -3.82 18.03 10.36
N PRO A 237 -2.46 18.06 10.23
CA PRO A 237 -1.78 18.42 8.99
C PRO A 237 -2.23 17.62 7.76
N LYS A 238 -2.38 18.30 6.61
CA LYS A 238 -2.91 17.71 5.36
C LYS A 238 -2.02 16.63 4.77
N GLU A 239 -0.71 16.71 4.96
CA GLU A 239 0.26 15.74 4.47
C GLU A 239 0.13 14.35 5.10
N LEU A 240 -0.46 14.22 6.28
CA LEU A 240 -0.71 12.94 6.94
C LEU A 240 -1.84 12.18 6.22
N THR A 241 -1.69 10.89 6.04
CA THR A 241 -2.70 10.03 5.41
C THR A 241 -2.98 8.81 6.28
N ALA A 242 -4.16 8.20 6.11
CA ALA A 242 -4.49 6.94 6.79
C ALA A 242 -3.52 5.80 6.47
N MET A 243 -2.89 5.83 5.28
CA MET A 243 -1.88 4.84 4.88
C MET A 243 -0.60 4.92 5.72
N ASP A 244 -0.35 6.06 6.38
CA ASP A 244 0.82 6.25 7.24
C ASP A 244 0.64 5.56 8.62
N MET A 245 -0.59 5.17 9.01
CA MET A 245 -0.90 4.54 10.31
C MET A 245 -0.07 3.28 10.57
N ARG A 246 -0.02 2.37 9.60
CA ARG A 246 0.81 1.17 9.71
C ARG A 246 2.30 1.51 9.86
N ARG A 247 2.78 2.53 9.14
CA ARG A 247 4.16 3.01 9.28
C ARG A 247 4.40 3.56 10.68
N THR A 248 3.49 4.39 11.18
CA THR A 248 3.54 4.97 12.52
C THR A 248 3.65 3.87 13.56
N ALA A 249 2.71 2.93 13.59
CA ALA A 249 2.68 1.83 14.55
C ALA A 249 3.96 0.98 14.53
N ILE A 250 4.46 0.61 13.33
CA ILE A 250 5.68 -0.18 13.21
C ILE A 250 6.90 0.62 13.71
N THR A 251 6.99 1.91 13.38
CA THR A 251 8.11 2.75 13.82
C THR A 251 8.09 2.94 15.34
N GLU A 252 6.91 3.13 15.94
CA GLU A 252 6.75 3.21 17.40
C GLU A 252 7.19 1.93 18.09
N MET A 253 6.84 0.74 17.56
CA MET A 253 7.32 -0.54 18.09
C MET A 253 8.84 -0.65 17.98
N VAL A 254 9.45 -0.23 16.87
CA VAL A 254 10.92 -0.19 16.71
C VAL A 254 11.55 0.76 17.72
N GLU A 255 10.99 1.96 17.91
CA GLU A 255 11.50 2.96 18.86
C GLU A 255 11.31 2.54 20.32
N ALA A 256 10.27 1.73 20.60
CA ALA A 256 10.06 1.09 21.91
C ALA A 256 11.02 -0.10 22.14
N GLY A 257 11.82 -0.49 21.14
CA GLY A 257 12.78 -1.59 21.22
C GLY A 257 12.12 -2.98 21.23
N VAL A 258 10.94 -3.11 20.62
CA VAL A 258 10.30 -4.40 20.40
C VAL A 258 11.14 -5.21 19.40
N ASP A 259 11.31 -6.49 19.66
CA ASP A 259 12.09 -7.37 18.79
C ASP A 259 11.50 -7.43 17.36
N THR A 260 12.39 -7.48 16.37
CA THR A 260 12.02 -7.47 14.95
C THR A 260 11.10 -8.65 14.59
N THR A 261 11.28 -9.81 15.20
CA THR A 261 10.44 -11.00 14.95
C THR A 261 9.02 -10.80 15.48
N GLN A 262 8.88 -10.15 16.64
CA GLN A 262 7.58 -9.79 17.23
C GLN A 262 6.87 -8.75 16.36
N ILE A 263 7.59 -7.71 15.88
CA ILE A 263 7.02 -6.72 14.96
C ILE A 263 6.57 -7.39 13.65
N MET A 264 7.36 -8.35 13.14
CA MET A 264 6.99 -9.11 11.95
C MET A 264 5.75 -9.97 12.17
N ALA A 265 5.60 -10.60 13.34
CA ALA A 265 4.42 -11.38 13.72
C ALA A 265 3.14 -10.50 13.73
N VAL A 266 3.22 -9.27 14.28
CA VAL A 266 2.10 -8.32 14.27
C VAL A 266 1.83 -7.81 12.85
N SER A 267 2.86 -7.39 12.15
CA SER A 267 2.70 -6.68 10.88
C SER A 267 2.57 -7.58 9.64
N GLY A 268 2.88 -8.88 9.75
CA GLY A 268 2.86 -9.82 8.62
C GLY A 268 3.96 -9.55 7.58
N HIS A 269 5.12 -9.01 8.00
CA HIS A 269 6.27 -8.88 7.13
C HIS A 269 7.01 -10.22 7.01
N SER A 270 7.27 -10.66 5.78
CA SER A 270 7.89 -11.96 5.48
C SER A 270 9.41 -11.98 5.59
N SER A 271 10.07 -10.83 5.72
CA SER A 271 11.53 -10.76 5.85
C SER A 271 12.01 -9.56 6.67
N PRO A 272 13.13 -9.68 7.43
CA PRO A 272 13.74 -8.58 8.17
C PRO A 272 14.13 -7.40 7.25
N ASN A 273 14.51 -7.65 6.01
CA ASN A 273 14.84 -6.59 5.04
C ASN A 273 13.68 -5.63 4.79
N SER A 274 12.43 -6.12 4.91
CA SER A 274 11.24 -5.27 4.77
C SER A 274 11.04 -4.31 5.95
N MET A 275 11.77 -4.50 7.06
CA MET A 275 11.75 -3.63 8.23
C MET A 275 12.68 -2.41 8.11
N ARG A 276 13.68 -2.45 7.21
CA ARG A 276 14.64 -1.35 7.02
C ARG A 276 14.01 0.05 6.87
N PRO A 277 12.88 0.25 6.18
CA PRO A 277 12.26 1.56 6.06
C PRO A 277 11.73 2.16 7.39
N TYR A 278 11.58 1.33 8.42
CA TYR A 278 11.06 1.70 9.74
C TYR A 278 12.17 1.89 10.78
N ILE A 279 13.37 1.32 10.52
CA ILE A 279 14.54 1.50 11.39
C ILE A 279 15.05 2.92 11.19
N ARG A 280 15.00 3.73 12.25
CA ARG A 280 15.54 5.08 12.29
C ARG A 280 16.77 5.09 13.17
N HIS A 281 17.86 5.60 12.65
CA HIS A 281 19.05 5.91 13.45
C HIS A 281 18.79 7.24 14.20
N THR A 282 18.02 7.18 15.28
CA THR A 282 17.74 8.34 16.12
C THR A 282 18.63 8.35 17.35
N ASN A 283 18.92 9.53 17.89
CA ASN A 283 19.64 9.66 19.16
C ASN A 283 18.93 8.89 20.28
N LYS A 284 17.58 8.85 20.26
CA LYS A 284 16.76 8.10 21.23
C LYS A 284 17.03 6.59 21.16
N SER A 285 17.07 6.02 19.95
CA SER A 285 17.39 4.60 19.77
C SER A 285 18.83 4.27 20.19
N ALA A 286 19.78 5.17 19.91
CA ALA A 286 21.15 5.01 20.33
C ALA A 286 21.31 5.10 21.87
N ALA A 287 20.67 6.10 22.50
CA ALA A 287 20.68 6.27 23.95
C ALA A 287 20.08 5.04 24.65
N SER A 288 18.88 4.58 24.23
CA SER A 288 18.24 3.38 24.79
C SER A 288 19.11 2.12 24.64
N ALA A 289 19.82 1.98 23.52
CA ALA A 289 20.74 0.84 23.32
C ALA A 289 21.93 0.91 24.26
N LEU A 290 22.51 2.10 24.49
CA LEU A 290 23.61 2.31 25.41
C LEU A 290 23.18 2.09 26.86
N GLU A 291 22.03 2.64 27.27
CA GLU A 291 21.46 2.43 28.62
C GLU A 291 21.24 0.94 28.91
N ARG A 292 20.65 0.18 27.96
CA ARG A 292 20.45 -1.27 28.11
C ARG A 292 21.78 -2.03 28.21
N ARG A 293 22.81 -1.61 27.47
CA ARG A 293 24.14 -2.19 27.54
C ARG A 293 24.77 -1.95 28.92
N GLU A 294 24.69 -0.72 29.44
CA GLU A 294 25.21 -0.35 30.75
C GLU A 294 24.51 -1.10 31.88
N ALA A 295 23.16 -1.17 31.83
CA ALA A 295 22.37 -1.94 32.80
C ALA A 295 22.72 -3.44 32.80
N ASN A 296 23.11 -3.99 31.66
CA ASN A 296 23.52 -5.39 31.54
C ASN A 296 24.97 -5.60 32.06
N ASN A 297 25.85 -4.63 31.84
CA ASN A 297 27.23 -4.66 32.31
C ASN A 297 27.33 -4.39 33.84
N GLY A 298 26.46 -3.55 34.38
CA GLY A 298 26.38 -3.28 35.82
C GLY A 298 25.88 -4.46 36.67
N LYS A 299 25.39 -5.54 36.03
CA LYS A 299 25.09 -6.83 36.69
C LYS A 299 26.26 -7.81 36.74
N GLN A 300 27.35 -7.52 36.06
CA GLN A 300 28.61 -8.21 36.15
C GLN A 300 29.56 -7.38 37.04
N THR A 301 29.29 -7.38 38.34
CA THR A 301 30.24 -6.89 39.34
C THR A 301 31.34 -7.90 39.40
N TYR A 302 32.58 -7.47 39.07
CA TYR A 302 33.81 -8.19 39.26
C TYR A 302 34.10 -8.43 40.75
#